data_cd2d8c586d2abff46fbf43e283b3b4a4
#
_entry.id   cd2d8c586d2abff46fbf43e283b3b4a4
#
_cell.length_a   1.000
_cell.length_b   1.000
_cell.length_c   1.000
_cell.angle_alpha   90.00
_cell.angle_beta   90.00
_cell.angle_gamma   90.00
#
_symmetry.space_group_name_H-M   'P 1'
#
loop_
_entity.id
_entity.type
_entity.pdbx_description
1 polymer ?
#
loop_
_entity_poly.entity_id
_entity_poly.type
_entity_poly.pdbx_seq_one_letter_code
_entity_poly.pdbx_strand_id
1 'polypeptide(L)'
;MQHVHILGVCGTFMGGVAAIAREAGFRVTGADRNIYPPMSDQLARLGVELIEGYEAAQLTPAPDMVVVGNVMTRGMPVIEELLNRRIPYMSGPEWLAATVLRDRHVIGVSGTHGKTTTTSLVAWILEYAGRKAGFLIGGVPADFEFSARLGNDPVFVIEADEYDTAFFDKRAKFLLYRPQTLIINNLEFDHADIYPDLAAITRQFHQLVRAIPGNGTLIVPGKDANVDALLKLGCWTPLQRFASGNGTMADWTASEDPPGTLSIRHDNEEVGRCDWQLSGAHNAENA
;
A
#
# COMPACT_ATOMS: atom_id res chain seq x y z
N MET A 1 -5.02 19.63 -19.69
CA MET A 1 -4.87 18.35 -18.97
C MET A 1 -3.39 18.20 -18.65
N GLN A 2 -3.06 18.10 -17.38
CA GLN A 2 -1.67 17.98 -16.93
C GLN A 2 -1.10 16.62 -17.34
N HIS A 3 0.13 16.58 -17.86
CA HIS A 3 0.78 15.38 -18.35
C HIS A 3 1.75 14.83 -17.31
N VAL A 4 1.49 13.60 -16.86
CA VAL A 4 2.34 12.83 -15.95
C VAL A 4 2.99 11.68 -16.73
N HIS A 5 4.32 11.60 -16.68
CA HIS A 5 5.09 10.49 -17.24
C HIS A 5 5.64 9.60 -16.13
N ILE A 6 5.37 8.30 -16.18
CA ILE A 6 5.67 7.36 -15.09
C ILE A 6 6.78 6.40 -15.51
N LEU A 7 7.89 6.38 -14.78
CA LEU A 7 9.02 5.49 -15.01
C LEU A 7 8.91 4.24 -14.12
N GLY A 8 9.03 3.05 -14.73
CA GLY A 8 8.79 1.76 -14.08
C GLY A 8 7.31 1.43 -13.96
N VAL A 9 6.51 1.84 -14.95
CA VAL A 9 5.04 1.83 -14.91
C VAL A 9 4.42 0.42 -14.84
N CYS A 10 5.12 -0.62 -15.28
CA CYS A 10 4.62 -2.00 -15.25
C CYS A 10 4.80 -2.69 -13.90
N GLY A 11 5.50 -2.08 -12.94
CA GLY A 11 5.50 -2.56 -11.55
C GLY A 11 4.11 -2.40 -10.92
N THR A 12 3.69 -3.34 -10.05
CA THR A 12 2.32 -3.37 -9.49
C THR A 12 1.94 -2.04 -8.82
N PHE A 13 2.82 -1.50 -7.97
CA PHE A 13 2.60 -0.21 -7.31
C PHE A 13 2.50 0.94 -8.32
N MET A 14 3.46 1.03 -9.25
CA MET A 14 3.51 2.14 -10.22
C MET A 14 2.39 2.06 -11.25
N GLY A 15 1.97 0.86 -11.63
CA GLY A 15 0.78 0.63 -12.45
C GLY A 15 -0.50 1.09 -11.76
N GLY A 16 -0.60 0.83 -10.44
CA GLY A 16 -1.69 1.35 -9.62
C GLY A 16 -1.68 2.88 -9.53
N VAL A 17 -0.51 3.51 -9.40
CA VAL A 17 -0.38 4.98 -9.46
C VAL A 17 -0.82 5.51 -10.82
N ALA A 18 -0.48 4.83 -11.93
CA ALA A 18 -0.91 5.20 -13.26
C ALA A 18 -2.44 5.12 -13.43
N ALA A 19 -3.06 4.07 -12.93
CA ALA A 19 -4.52 3.89 -12.93
C ALA A 19 -5.20 5.04 -12.19
N ILE A 20 -4.77 5.32 -10.96
CA ILE A 20 -5.29 6.41 -10.13
C ILE A 20 -5.09 7.77 -10.81
N ALA A 21 -3.94 8.02 -11.42
CA ALA A 21 -3.67 9.26 -12.14
C ALA A 21 -4.61 9.45 -13.35
N ARG A 22 -4.90 8.37 -14.07
CA ARG A 22 -5.90 8.40 -15.17
C ARG A 22 -7.30 8.73 -14.67
N GLU A 23 -7.75 8.06 -13.59
CA GLU A 23 -9.06 8.33 -12.98
C GLU A 23 -9.14 9.77 -12.42
N ALA A 24 -8.02 10.31 -11.92
CA ALA A 24 -7.92 11.70 -11.46
C ALA A 24 -7.90 12.73 -12.60
N GLY A 25 -7.94 12.30 -13.88
CA GLY A 25 -8.04 13.18 -15.04
C GLY A 25 -6.71 13.64 -15.61
N PHE A 26 -5.57 13.05 -15.23
CA PHE A 26 -4.27 13.35 -15.85
C PHE A 26 -4.14 12.65 -17.21
N ARG A 27 -3.40 13.25 -18.12
CA ARG A 27 -2.81 12.53 -19.24
C ARG A 27 -1.64 11.72 -18.68
N VAL A 28 -1.66 10.41 -18.88
CA VAL A 28 -0.60 9.53 -18.37
C VAL A 28 0.10 8.83 -19.52
N THR A 29 1.41 8.92 -19.53
CA THR A 29 2.30 8.06 -20.32
C THR A 29 3.22 7.31 -19.35
N GLY A 30 3.75 6.17 -19.75
CA GLY A 30 4.64 5.42 -18.88
C GLY A 30 5.70 4.64 -19.64
N ALA A 31 6.84 4.45 -19.02
CA ALA A 31 7.94 3.67 -19.57
C ALA A 31 8.32 2.49 -18.68
N ASP A 32 8.64 1.37 -19.32
CA ASP A 32 9.21 0.19 -18.66
C ASP A 32 10.08 -0.60 -19.63
N ARG A 33 11.01 -1.39 -19.09
CA ARG A 33 11.80 -2.36 -19.89
C ARG A 33 11.02 -3.60 -20.21
N ASN A 34 10.09 -3.97 -19.33
CA ASN A 34 9.33 -5.22 -19.38
C ASN A 34 7.84 -4.92 -19.52
N ILE A 35 7.40 -4.69 -20.75
CA ILE A 35 5.99 -4.42 -21.06
C ILE A 35 5.33 -5.74 -21.49
N TYR A 36 4.66 -6.42 -20.55
CA TYR A 36 3.96 -7.68 -20.82
C TYR A 36 2.69 -7.83 -19.98
N PRO A 37 1.72 -8.67 -20.44
CA PRO A 37 0.51 -8.97 -19.67
C PRO A 37 0.82 -9.59 -18.28
N PRO A 38 -0.06 -9.37 -17.27
CA PRO A 38 -1.36 -8.69 -17.38
C PRO A 38 -1.31 -7.17 -17.23
N MET A 39 -0.21 -6.59 -16.74
CA MET A 39 -0.12 -5.16 -16.44
C MET A 39 -0.21 -4.29 -17.68
N SER A 40 0.47 -4.67 -18.77
CA SER A 40 0.40 -3.92 -20.03
C SER A 40 -1.03 -3.79 -20.56
N ASP A 41 -1.81 -4.87 -20.49
CA ASP A 41 -3.19 -4.88 -20.97
C ASP A 41 -4.11 -4.02 -20.09
N GLN A 42 -3.89 -4.03 -18.77
CA GLN A 42 -4.63 -3.19 -17.84
C GLN A 42 -4.35 -1.71 -18.11
N LEU A 43 -3.08 -1.32 -18.24
CA LEU A 43 -2.67 0.06 -18.51
C LEU A 43 -3.16 0.54 -19.88
N ALA A 44 -3.11 -0.31 -20.90
CA ALA A 44 -3.64 0.01 -22.25
C ALA A 44 -5.16 0.25 -22.21
N ARG A 45 -5.92 -0.58 -21.49
CA ARG A 45 -7.38 -0.37 -21.30
C ARG A 45 -7.70 0.96 -20.61
N LEU A 46 -6.83 1.42 -19.71
CA LEU A 46 -6.96 2.73 -19.06
C LEU A 46 -6.50 3.90 -19.95
N GLY A 47 -6.02 3.63 -21.15
CA GLY A 47 -5.53 4.65 -22.08
C GLY A 47 -4.18 5.24 -21.68
N VAL A 48 -3.35 4.47 -20.99
CA VAL A 48 -1.95 4.82 -20.71
C VAL A 48 -1.11 4.45 -21.94
N GLU A 49 -0.41 5.43 -22.49
CA GLU A 49 0.55 5.21 -23.57
C GLU A 49 1.83 4.62 -23.00
N LEU A 50 2.20 3.40 -23.43
CA LEU A 50 3.36 2.67 -22.94
C LEU A 50 4.54 2.80 -23.90
N ILE A 51 5.72 3.08 -23.35
CA ILE A 51 6.99 3.26 -24.07
C ILE A 51 7.97 2.23 -23.56
N GLU A 52 8.52 1.42 -24.45
CA GLU A 52 9.53 0.41 -24.08
C GLU A 52 10.90 1.06 -23.90
N GLY A 53 11.58 0.67 -22.82
CA GLY A 53 12.92 1.17 -22.48
C GLY A 53 12.91 2.50 -21.71
N TYR A 54 14.12 3.03 -21.49
CA TYR A 54 14.37 4.22 -20.68
C TYR A 54 15.28 5.22 -21.40
N GLU A 55 14.90 5.59 -22.65
CA GLU A 55 15.64 6.50 -23.47
C GLU A 55 15.29 7.96 -23.17
N ALA A 56 16.28 8.86 -23.34
CA ALA A 56 16.09 10.29 -23.10
C ALA A 56 14.99 10.94 -23.98
N ALA A 57 14.81 10.44 -25.21
CA ALA A 57 13.86 10.98 -26.18
C ALA A 57 12.39 10.94 -25.70
N GLN A 58 12.04 10.01 -24.78
CA GLN A 58 10.69 9.90 -24.24
C GLN A 58 10.24 11.11 -23.40
N LEU A 59 11.18 11.95 -22.98
CA LEU A 59 10.89 13.22 -22.32
C LEU A 59 10.66 14.38 -23.30
N THR A 60 10.47 14.12 -24.58
CA THR A 60 10.20 15.14 -25.60
C THR A 60 8.88 14.83 -26.35
N PRO A 61 7.86 15.71 -26.25
CA PRO A 61 7.81 16.95 -25.48
C PRO A 61 7.89 16.70 -23.97
N ALA A 62 8.41 17.69 -23.23
CA ALA A 62 8.55 17.55 -21.77
C ALA A 62 7.19 17.34 -21.09
N PRO A 63 7.04 16.33 -20.23
CA PRO A 63 5.87 16.19 -19.37
C PRO A 63 5.85 17.31 -18.31
N ASP A 64 4.69 17.59 -17.73
CA ASP A 64 4.57 18.53 -16.61
C ASP A 64 5.20 17.97 -15.32
N MET A 65 5.19 16.64 -15.19
CA MET A 65 5.73 15.91 -14.04
C MET A 65 6.22 14.53 -14.46
N VAL A 66 7.37 14.10 -13.92
CA VAL A 66 7.83 12.70 -14.01
C VAL A 66 7.66 12.03 -12.65
N VAL A 67 6.97 10.89 -12.62
CA VAL A 67 6.85 10.06 -11.43
C VAL A 67 7.82 8.89 -11.54
N VAL A 68 8.75 8.81 -10.59
CA VAL A 68 9.92 7.91 -10.65
C VAL A 68 9.68 6.70 -9.75
N GLY A 69 9.71 5.50 -10.35
CA GLY A 69 9.66 4.23 -9.63
C GLY A 69 11.00 3.87 -8.98
N ASN A 70 10.96 2.99 -7.99
CA ASN A 70 12.13 2.59 -7.20
C ASN A 70 13.18 1.77 -8.00
N VAL A 71 12.80 1.21 -9.13
CA VAL A 71 13.73 0.47 -10.03
C VAL A 71 14.65 1.38 -10.83
N MET A 72 14.41 2.70 -10.81
CA MET A 72 15.23 3.67 -11.50
C MET A 72 16.54 3.93 -10.76
N THR A 73 17.62 4.12 -11.54
CA THR A 73 18.97 4.41 -11.00
C THR A 73 19.66 5.50 -11.80
N ARG A 74 20.66 6.14 -11.18
CA ARG A 74 21.58 7.03 -11.89
C ARG A 74 22.31 6.27 -13.01
N GLY A 75 22.65 6.98 -14.08
CA GLY A 75 23.27 6.42 -15.29
C GLY A 75 22.26 5.94 -16.35
N MET A 76 20.97 5.83 -16.04
CA MET A 76 19.94 5.58 -17.06
C MET A 76 19.72 6.84 -17.92
N PRO A 77 19.69 6.75 -19.27
CA PRO A 77 19.58 7.93 -20.14
C PRO A 77 18.40 8.86 -19.80
N VAL A 78 17.23 8.30 -19.50
CA VAL A 78 16.05 9.07 -19.11
C VAL A 78 16.26 9.82 -17.78
N ILE A 79 16.95 9.22 -16.81
CA ILE A 79 17.21 9.86 -15.51
C ILE A 79 18.23 11.00 -15.66
N GLU A 80 19.30 10.77 -16.41
CA GLU A 80 20.28 11.83 -16.64
C GLU A 80 19.65 13.03 -17.40
N GLU A 81 18.82 12.78 -18.42
CA GLU A 81 18.11 13.80 -19.16
C GLU A 81 17.08 14.54 -18.28
N LEU A 82 16.34 13.80 -17.45
CA LEU A 82 15.40 14.35 -16.45
C LEU A 82 16.10 15.39 -15.56
N LEU A 83 17.24 15.03 -14.99
CA LEU A 83 18.01 15.86 -14.08
C LEU A 83 18.66 17.05 -14.80
N ASN A 84 19.25 16.83 -15.99
CA ASN A 84 19.91 17.87 -16.78
C ASN A 84 18.93 18.97 -17.20
N ARG A 85 17.71 18.58 -17.61
CA ARG A 85 16.67 19.53 -18.02
C ARG A 85 15.88 20.11 -16.85
N ARG A 86 16.13 19.65 -15.61
CA ARG A 86 15.38 20.05 -14.41
C ARG A 86 13.86 19.93 -14.58
N ILE A 87 13.41 18.87 -15.25
CA ILE A 87 11.98 18.57 -15.35
C ILE A 87 11.47 18.24 -13.95
N PRO A 88 10.31 18.76 -13.52
CA PRO A 88 9.75 18.43 -12.20
C PRO A 88 9.57 16.92 -12.04
N TYR A 89 10.02 16.37 -10.91
CA TYR A 89 9.87 14.95 -10.63
C TYR A 89 9.63 14.68 -9.14
N MET A 90 8.99 13.57 -8.86
CA MET A 90 8.80 13.02 -7.52
C MET A 90 8.69 11.50 -7.57
N SER A 91 8.75 10.85 -6.43
CA SER A 91 8.52 9.40 -6.35
C SER A 91 7.02 9.06 -6.47
N GLY A 92 6.70 7.80 -6.79
CA GLY A 92 5.32 7.32 -6.82
C GLY A 92 4.58 7.53 -5.49
N PRO A 93 5.15 7.12 -4.34
CA PRO A 93 4.55 7.35 -3.03
C PRO A 93 4.36 8.84 -2.70
N GLU A 94 5.32 9.70 -3.06
CA GLU A 94 5.22 11.13 -2.85
C GLU A 94 4.10 11.76 -3.69
N TRP A 95 3.99 11.40 -4.97
CA TRP A 95 2.92 11.84 -5.84
C TRP A 95 1.55 11.44 -5.30
N LEU A 96 1.41 10.17 -4.90
CA LEU A 96 0.18 9.65 -4.32
C LEU A 96 -0.21 10.41 -3.04
N ALA A 97 0.76 10.63 -2.14
CA ALA A 97 0.55 11.36 -0.90
C ALA A 97 0.10 12.80 -1.14
N ALA A 98 0.75 13.52 -2.08
CA ALA A 98 0.45 14.91 -2.38
C ALA A 98 -0.86 15.11 -3.15
N THR A 99 -1.20 14.19 -4.05
CA THR A 99 -2.30 14.35 -5.00
C THR A 99 -3.59 13.68 -4.54
N VAL A 100 -3.49 12.55 -3.82
CA VAL A 100 -4.65 11.69 -3.52
C VAL A 100 -4.92 11.56 -2.04
N LEU A 101 -3.88 11.30 -1.22
CA LEU A 101 -4.07 10.92 0.18
C LEU A 101 -4.26 12.10 1.12
N ARG A 102 -3.84 13.29 0.73
CA ARG A 102 -3.74 14.48 1.58
C ARG A 102 -5.02 14.79 2.36
N ASP A 103 -6.18 14.70 1.69
CA ASP A 103 -7.47 15.09 2.24
C ASP A 103 -8.38 13.87 2.49
N ARG A 104 -7.78 12.67 2.60
CA ARG A 104 -8.51 11.41 2.83
C ARG A 104 -8.15 10.78 4.17
N HIS A 105 -9.07 10.01 4.71
CA HIS A 105 -8.79 9.09 5.81
C HIS A 105 -8.05 7.86 5.25
N VAL A 106 -6.75 7.82 5.47
CA VAL A 106 -5.91 6.72 4.97
C VAL A 106 -5.91 5.57 5.97
N ILE A 107 -6.28 4.38 5.50
CA ILE A 107 -6.11 3.11 6.20
C ILE A 107 -4.88 2.44 5.60
N GLY A 108 -3.78 2.39 6.34
CA GLY A 108 -2.57 1.68 5.93
C GLY A 108 -2.54 0.27 6.51
N VAL A 109 -2.19 -0.71 5.69
CA VAL A 109 -1.96 -2.09 6.14
C VAL A 109 -0.51 -2.44 5.94
N SER A 110 0.20 -2.69 7.03
CA SER A 110 1.63 -3.00 7.04
C SER A 110 1.90 -4.32 7.78
N GLY A 111 3.14 -4.75 7.77
CA GLY A 111 3.59 -6.00 8.39
C GLY A 111 4.44 -6.82 7.42
N THR A 112 5.08 -7.86 7.92
CA THR A 112 5.90 -8.74 7.09
C THR A 112 5.02 -9.57 6.16
N HIS A 113 3.95 -10.16 6.69
CA HIS A 113 3.05 -11.06 5.95
C HIS A 113 1.59 -10.60 6.03
N GLY A 114 0.76 -11.03 5.07
CA GLY A 114 -0.68 -10.80 5.07
C GLY A 114 -1.12 -9.43 4.57
N LYS A 115 -0.22 -8.50 4.28
CA LYS A 115 -0.55 -7.13 3.81
C LYS A 115 -1.60 -7.11 2.70
N THR A 116 -1.33 -7.81 1.60
CA THR A 116 -2.22 -7.84 0.42
C THR A 116 -3.59 -8.42 0.75
N THR A 117 -3.65 -9.51 1.52
CA THR A 117 -4.91 -10.14 1.93
C THR A 117 -5.74 -9.20 2.79
N THR A 118 -5.15 -8.64 3.85
CA THR A 118 -5.85 -7.71 4.75
C THR A 118 -6.26 -6.43 4.02
N THR A 119 -5.41 -5.85 3.17
CA THR A 119 -5.76 -4.68 2.37
C THR A 119 -6.96 -4.96 1.45
N SER A 120 -6.96 -6.14 0.81
CA SER A 120 -8.06 -6.59 -0.06
C SER A 120 -9.36 -6.76 0.71
N LEU A 121 -9.31 -7.39 1.88
CA LEU A 121 -10.48 -7.57 2.75
C LEU A 121 -11.05 -6.22 3.21
N VAL A 122 -10.23 -5.29 3.67
CA VAL A 122 -10.69 -3.95 4.07
C VAL A 122 -11.34 -3.21 2.90
N ALA A 123 -10.71 -3.25 1.70
CA ALA A 123 -11.28 -2.63 0.51
C ALA A 123 -12.62 -3.28 0.11
N TRP A 124 -12.72 -4.62 0.18
CA TRP A 124 -13.94 -5.35 -0.12
C TRP A 124 -15.06 -5.07 0.90
N ILE A 125 -14.75 -5.03 2.19
CA ILE A 125 -15.74 -4.71 3.25
C ILE A 125 -16.33 -3.32 3.02
N LEU A 126 -15.49 -2.33 2.65
CA LEU A 126 -15.97 -0.98 2.33
C LEU A 126 -16.85 -0.97 1.08
N GLU A 127 -16.49 -1.73 0.04
CA GLU A 127 -17.31 -1.90 -1.18
C GLU A 127 -18.66 -2.55 -0.85
N TYR A 128 -18.66 -3.64 -0.06
CA TYR A 128 -19.87 -4.33 0.39
C TYR A 128 -20.77 -3.42 1.21
N ALA A 129 -20.20 -2.53 2.02
CA ALA A 129 -20.91 -1.49 2.77
C ALA A 129 -21.40 -0.32 1.89
N GLY A 130 -21.28 -0.42 0.56
CA GLY A 130 -21.71 0.61 -0.38
C GLY A 130 -20.78 1.82 -0.47
N ARG A 131 -19.59 1.75 0.12
CA ARG A 131 -18.59 2.82 0.08
C ARG A 131 -17.66 2.61 -1.11
N LYS A 132 -17.53 3.59 -1.95
CA LYS A 132 -16.61 3.58 -3.10
C LYS A 132 -15.23 4.08 -2.70
N ALA A 133 -14.63 3.44 -1.69
CA ALA A 133 -13.30 3.80 -1.22
C ALA A 133 -12.25 3.68 -2.32
N GLY A 134 -11.26 4.57 -2.30
CA GLY A 134 -10.04 4.40 -3.08
C GLY A 134 -9.17 3.32 -2.48
N PHE A 135 -8.35 2.66 -3.31
CA PHE A 135 -7.39 1.71 -2.80
C PHE A 135 -6.16 1.56 -3.71
N LEU A 136 -5.06 1.07 -3.14
CA LEU A 136 -3.88 0.59 -3.86
C LEU A 136 -3.34 -0.65 -3.14
N ILE A 137 -3.36 -1.78 -3.84
CA ILE A 137 -3.06 -3.12 -3.34
C ILE A 137 -1.91 -3.71 -4.15
N GLY A 138 -1.05 -4.50 -3.52
CA GLY A 138 0.13 -5.12 -4.14
C GLY A 138 -0.15 -6.23 -5.15
N GLY A 139 -1.42 -6.54 -5.41
CA GLY A 139 -1.90 -7.51 -6.39
C GLY A 139 -3.30 -7.15 -6.86
N VAL A 140 -3.84 -7.88 -7.84
CA VAL A 140 -5.24 -7.72 -8.28
C VAL A 140 -6.09 -8.67 -7.45
N PRO A 141 -6.94 -8.18 -6.51
CA PRO A 141 -7.84 -9.03 -5.76
C PRO A 141 -8.91 -9.63 -6.69
N ALA A 142 -9.38 -10.84 -6.36
CA ALA A 142 -10.34 -11.58 -7.21
C ALA A 142 -11.66 -10.82 -7.46
N ASP A 143 -12.08 -10.00 -6.51
CA ASP A 143 -13.34 -9.25 -6.55
C ASP A 143 -13.20 -7.86 -7.20
N PHE A 144 -12.01 -7.48 -7.66
CA PHE A 144 -11.75 -6.20 -8.31
C PHE A 144 -11.09 -6.39 -9.68
N GLU A 145 -11.40 -5.50 -10.61
CA GLU A 145 -10.83 -5.54 -11.96
C GLU A 145 -9.36 -5.08 -12.00
N PHE A 146 -8.98 -4.18 -11.07
CA PHE A 146 -7.65 -3.56 -10.99
C PHE A 146 -7.09 -3.63 -9.57
N SER A 147 -5.79 -3.53 -9.44
CA SER A 147 -5.08 -3.44 -8.16
C SER A 147 -5.21 -2.07 -7.47
N ALA A 148 -5.77 -1.07 -8.16
CA ALA A 148 -5.91 0.28 -7.64
C ALA A 148 -7.13 0.98 -8.21
N ARG A 149 -7.70 1.89 -7.43
CA ARG A 149 -8.84 2.73 -7.78
C ARG A 149 -8.74 4.06 -7.01
N LEU A 150 -9.03 5.18 -7.68
CA LEU A 150 -9.10 6.48 -7.02
C LEU A 150 -10.25 6.53 -6.01
N GLY A 151 -11.41 5.99 -6.37
CA GLY A 151 -12.63 6.07 -5.56
C GLY A 151 -13.12 7.49 -5.32
N ASN A 152 -14.33 7.62 -4.81
CA ASN A 152 -14.96 8.91 -4.49
C ASN A 152 -15.34 9.06 -3.00
N ASP A 153 -15.07 8.05 -2.18
CA ASP A 153 -15.25 8.09 -0.74
C ASP A 153 -14.05 8.81 -0.07
N PRO A 154 -14.25 9.46 1.09
CA PRO A 154 -13.16 10.05 1.86
C PRO A 154 -12.11 9.05 2.36
N VAL A 155 -12.41 7.75 2.38
CA VAL A 155 -11.48 6.70 2.79
C VAL A 155 -10.62 6.24 1.61
N PHE A 156 -9.33 5.98 1.91
CA PHE A 156 -8.40 5.34 1.00
C PHE A 156 -7.64 4.22 1.72
N VAL A 157 -7.67 3.02 1.16
CA VAL A 157 -7.00 1.83 1.71
C VAL A 157 -5.70 1.59 0.95
N ILE A 158 -4.59 1.45 1.65
CA ILE A 158 -3.29 1.27 1.00
C ILE A 158 -2.45 0.18 1.65
N GLU A 159 -1.91 -0.69 0.80
CA GLU A 159 -0.86 -1.60 1.22
C GLU A 159 0.42 -0.81 1.50
N ALA A 160 0.85 -0.82 2.75
CA ALA A 160 1.91 0.01 3.28
C ALA A 160 3.19 -0.82 3.47
N ASP A 161 3.94 -0.98 2.38
CA ASP A 161 5.18 -1.74 2.38
C ASP A 161 6.38 -0.90 2.86
N GLU A 162 7.40 -1.59 3.37
CA GLU A 162 8.63 -1.07 3.94
C GLU A 162 9.75 -0.80 2.92
N TYR A 163 9.53 -1.11 1.64
CA TYR A 163 10.52 -0.87 0.58
C TYR A 163 10.85 0.61 0.41
N ASP A 164 12.06 0.89 -0.04
CA ASP A 164 12.52 2.24 -0.35
C ASP A 164 11.70 2.89 -1.48
N THR A 165 11.65 4.21 -1.45
CA THR A 165 10.75 5.02 -2.27
C THR A 165 11.26 5.22 -3.69
N ALA A 166 12.53 5.68 -3.85
CA ALA A 166 13.16 5.95 -5.13
C ALA A 166 14.69 6.01 -4.99
N PHE A 167 15.43 6.15 -6.10
CA PHE A 167 16.88 6.26 -6.05
C PHE A 167 17.37 7.49 -5.27
N PHE A 168 16.59 8.55 -5.21
CA PHE A 168 16.89 9.81 -4.51
C PHE A 168 16.26 9.91 -3.11
N ASP A 169 15.37 8.97 -2.75
CA ASP A 169 14.73 8.89 -1.42
C ASP A 169 14.72 7.44 -0.94
N LYS A 170 15.51 7.17 0.09
CA LYS A 170 15.68 5.83 0.66
C LYS A 170 14.81 5.57 1.89
N ARG A 171 13.88 6.45 2.20
CA ARG A 171 12.87 6.21 3.23
C ARG A 171 11.89 5.13 2.75
N ALA A 172 11.36 4.35 3.69
CA ALA A 172 10.28 3.41 3.40
C ALA A 172 9.04 4.15 2.87
N LYS A 173 8.37 3.59 1.85
CA LYS A 173 7.20 4.20 1.18
C LYS A 173 6.09 4.54 2.16
N PHE A 174 5.83 3.68 3.13
CA PHE A 174 4.74 3.85 4.09
C PHE A 174 4.86 5.14 4.92
N LEU A 175 6.06 5.71 5.09
CA LEU A 175 6.25 6.97 5.82
C LEU A 175 5.60 8.17 5.12
N LEU A 176 5.37 8.07 3.82
CA LEU A 176 4.75 9.13 3.03
C LEU A 176 3.22 9.10 3.10
N TYR A 177 2.61 7.97 3.44
CA TYR A 177 1.15 7.78 3.39
C TYR A 177 0.41 8.44 4.56
N ARG A 178 1.08 8.63 5.71
CA ARG A 178 0.52 9.27 6.92
C ARG A 178 -0.86 8.74 7.30
N PRO A 179 -1.01 7.43 7.55
CA PRO A 179 -2.30 6.83 7.84
C PRO A 179 -2.90 7.38 9.14
N GLN A 180 -4.22 7.57 9.15
CA GLN A 180 -4.99 7.80 10.37
C GLN A 180 -5.37 6.49 11.05
N THR A 181 -5.55 5.43 10.27
CA THR A 181 -5.69 4.07 10.79
C THR A 181 -4.54 3.24 10.24
N LEU A 182 -3.77 2.62 11.12
CA LEU A 182 -2.70 1.70 10.72
C LEU A 182 -2.96 0.32 11.30
N ILE A 183 -2.93 -0.68 10.43
CA ILE A 183 -2.93 -2.09 10.79
C ILE A 183 -1.50 -2.60 10.62
N ILE A 184 -0.93 -3.23 11.66
CA ILE A 184 0.34 -3.97 11.58
C ILE A 184 0.00 -5.43 11.80
N ASN A 185 0.07 -6.26 10.76
CA ASN A 185 -0.29 -7.67 10.85
C ASN A 185 0.68 -8.49 11.72
N ASN A 186 1.97 -8.26 11.54
CA ASN A 186 3.07 -8.95 12.22
C ASN A 186 4.38 -8.20 11.95
N LEU A 187 5.43 -8.56 12.68
CA LEU A 187 6.75 -7.98 12.46
C LEU A 187 7.83 -9.06 12.61
N GLU A 188 8.38 -9.50 11.48
CA GLU A 188 9.45 -10.48 11.41
C GLU A 188 10.63 -9.96 10.59
N PHE A 189 11.77 -10.65 10.66
CA PHE A 189 12.90 -10.32 9.81
C PHE A 189 12.65 -10.86 8.39
N ASP A 190 12.49 -9.95 7.45
CA ASP A 190 12.37 -10.22 6.02
C ASP A 190 13.11 -9.15 5.22
N HIS A 191 13.18 -9.30 3.89
CA HIS A 191 13.82 -8.34 2.98
C HIS A 191 15.31 -8.13 3.30
N ALA A 192 16.06 -9.23 3.42
CA ALA A 192 17.50 -9.22 3.70
C ALA A 192 18.35 -8.50 2.62
N ASP A 193 17.75 -8.21 1.46
CA ASP A 193 18.30 -7.39 0.39
C ASP A 193 18.35 -5.88 0.73
N ILE A 194 17.47 -5.42 1.64
CA ILE A 194 17.37 -4.01 2.01
C ILE A 194 17.72 -3.77 3.48
N TYR A 195 17.39 -4.72 4.36
CA TYR A 195 17.56 -4.60 5.80
C TYR A 195 18.56 -5.62 6.33
N PRO A 196 19.61 -5.18 7.02
CA PRO A 196 20.64 -6.10 7.53
C PRO A 196 20.15 -6.95 8.71
N ASP A 197 19.13 -6.48 9.46
CA ASP A 197 18.64 -7.13 10.66
C ASP A 197 17.21 -6.66 11.03
N LEU A 198 16.58 -7.38 11.96
CA LEU A 198 15.26 -7.03 12.51
C LEU A 198 15.25 -5.64 13.14
N ALA A 199 16.36 -5.20 13.75
CA ALA A 199 16.42 -3.88 14.38
C ALA A 199 16.32 -2.76 13.34
N ALA A 200 16.84 -2.97 12.13
CA ALA A 200 16.71 -2.01 11.03
C ALA A 200 15.24 -1.87 10.58
N ILE A 201 14.53 -2.99 10.43
CA ILE A 201 13.09 -2.99 10.12
C ILE A 201 12.30 -2.34 11.25
N THR A 202 12.55 -2.72 12.50
CA THR A 202 11.89 -2.15 13.69
C THR A 202 12.03 -0.62 13.74
N ARG A 203 13.21 -0.09 13.37
CA ARG A 203 13.41 1.38 13.30
C ARG A 203 12.49 2.03 12.26
N GLN A 204 12.26 1.42 11.10
CA GLN A 204 11.35 1.95 10.08
C GLN A 204 9.90 1.91 10.56
N PHE A 205 9.48 0.79 11.13
CA PHE A 205 8.14 0.68 11.72
C PHE A 205 7.93 1.65 12.89
N HIS A 206 8.96 1.91 13.70
CA HIS A 206 8.85 2.92 14.75
C HIS A 206 8.68 4.35 14.18
N GLN A 207 9.35 4.67 13.06
CA GLN A 207 9.11 5.94 12.38
C GLN A 207 7.67 6.03 11.85
N LEU A 208 7.10 4.93 11.35
CA LEU A 208 5.71 4.87 10.91
C LEU A 208 4.74 5.09 12.08
N VAL A 209 4.93 4.37 13.20
CA VAL A 209 4.11 4.54 14.41
C VAL A 209 4.14 5.99 14.92
N ARG A 210 5.30 6.65 14.88
CA ARG A 210 5.44 8.07 15.25
C ARG A 210 4.73 9.04 14.30
N ALA A 211 4.44 8.62 13.08
CA ALA A 211 3.76 9.45 12.08
C ALA A 211 2.22 9.39 12.15
N ILE A 212 1.67 8.46 12.93
CA ILE A 212 0.21 8.32 13.10
C ILE A 212 -0.27 9.40 14.08
N PRO A 213 -1.37 10.11 13.76
CA PRO A 213 -1.89 11.14 14.65
C PRO A 213 -2.47 10.55 15.95
N GLY A 214 -2.43 11.34 17.04
CA GLY A 214 -2.94 10.91 18.35
C GLY A 214 -4.46 10.69 18.41
N ASN A 215 -5.20 11.17 17.42
CA ASN A 215 -6.64 10.89 17.24
C ASN A 215 -6.91 9.81 16.17
N GLY A 216 -5.87 9.13 15.74
CA GLY A 216 -5.95 7.98 14.84
C GLY A 216 -6.20 6.67 15.58
N THR A 217 -5.95 5.54 14.91
CA THR A 217 -6.06 4.20 15.50
C THR A 217 -4.90 3.33 15.01
N LEU A 218 -4.26 2.65 15.95
CA LEU A 218 -3.25 1.62 15.66
C LEU A 218 -3.83 0.25 16.03
N ILE A 219 -3.85 -0.68 15.07
CA ILE A 219 -4.40 -2.03 15.22
C ILE A 219 -3.25 -3.02 15.05
N VAL A 220 -3.02 -3.89 16.05
CA VAL A 220 -1.86 -4.78 16.11
C VAL A 220 -2.23 -6.16 16.63
N PRO A 221 -1.42 -7.21 16.37
CA PRO A 221 -1.66 -8.54 16.93
C PRO A 221 -1.64 -8.52 18.47
N GLY A 222 -2.48 -9.34 19.05
CA GLY A 222 -2.57 -9.53 20.51
C GLY A 222 -1.30 -10.13 21.10
N LYS A 223 -0.58 -10.95 20.34
CA LYS A 223 0.67 -11.60 20.75
C LYS A 223 1.67 -11.62 19.60
N ASP A 224 2.53 -10.62 19.57
CA ASP A 224 3.71 -10.60 18.71
C ASP A 224 4.83 -9.89 19.49
N ALA A 225 5.87 -10.64 19.84
CA ALA A 225 6.96 -10.12 20.67
C ALA A 225 7.73 -8.97 20.01
N ASN A 226 7.83 -8.95 18.68
CA ASN A 226 8.52 -7.92 17.94
C ASN A 226 7.66 -6.65 17.85
N VAL A 227 6.35 -6.79 17.66
CA VAL A 227 5.40 -5.67 17.71
C VAL A 227 5.35 -5.10 19.13
N ASP A 228 5.34 -5.93 20.17
CA ASP A 228 5.40 -5.46 21.56
C ASP A 228 6.71 -4.71 21.85
N ALA A 229 7.84 -5.19 21.32
CA ALA A 229 9.12 -4.49 21.44
C ALA A 229 9.11 -3.15 20.68
N LEU A 230 8.50 -3.10 19.49
CA LEU A 230 8.29 -1.87 18.72
C LEU A 230 7.48 -0.85 19.53
N LEU A 231 6.34 -1.26 20.13
CA LEU A 231 5.46 -0.36 20.87
C LEU A 231 6.11 0.17 22.16
N LYS A 232 7.03 -0.58 22.79
CA LYS A 232 7.84 -0.11 23.93
C LYS A 232 8.77 1.03 23.59
N LEU A 233 9.12 1.24 22.32
CA LEU A 233 9.89 2.43 21.88
C LEU A 233 9.06 3.71 21.91
N GLY A 234 7.74 3.60 22.00
CA GLY A 234 6.76 4.67 22.10
C GLY A 234 5.57 4.48 21.15
N CYS A 235 4.38 4.75 21.68
CA CYS A 235 3.11 4.77 20.94
C CYS A 235 2.27 5.94 21.50
N TRP A 236 1.73 6.76 20.62
CA TRP A 236 0.97 7.97 20.98
C TRP A 236 -0.46 7.96 20.46
N THR A 237 -0.83 6.87 19.80
CA THR A 237 -2.12 6.65 19.15
C THR A 237 -2.91 5.61 19.92
N PRO A 238 -4.23 5.72 20.07
CA PRO A 238 -5.09 4.68 20.62
C PRO A 238 -4.80 3.33 19.97
N LEU A 239 -4.61 2.31 20.81
CA LEU A 239 -4.23 0.96 20.41
C LEU A 239 -5.42 0.02 20.52
N GLN A 240 -5.61 -0.83 19.51
CA GLN A 240 -6.50 -1.98 19.53
C GLN A 240 -5.71 -3.23 19.16
N ARG A 241 -6.07 -4.35 19.77
CA ARG A 241 -5.43 -5.64 19.54
C ARG A 241 -6.39 -6.63 18.91
N PHE A 242 -5.89 -7.41 17.96
CA PHE A 242 -6.63 -8.50 17.34
C PHE A 242 -5.93 -9.84 17.57
N ALA A 243 -6.70 -10.94 17.51
CA ALA A 243 -6.15 -12.29 17.58
C ALA A 243 -7.06 -13.30 16.88
N SER A 244 -6.49 -14.43 16.47
CA SER A 244 -7.26 -15.59 16.04
C SER A 244 -7.47 -16.59 17.19
N GLY A 245 -8.60 -17.30 17.15
CA GLY A 245 -8.96 -18.36 18.07
C GLY A 245 -9.74 -17.92 19.31
N ASN A 246 -10.41 -18.89 19.93
CA ASN A 246 -11.24 -18.67 21.10
C ASN A 246 -10.39 -18.54 22.38
N GLY A 247 -10.75 -17.61 23.27
CA GLY A 247 -10.12 -17.42 24.57
C GLY A 247 -8.79 -16.66 24.56
N THR A 248 -8.44 -16.01 23.46
CA THR A 248 -7.30 -15.10 23.40
C THR A 248 -7.71 -13.72 23.92
N MET A 249 -6.90 -13.13 24.81
CA MET A 249 -7.16 -11.77 25.30
C MET A 249 -6.72 -10.76 24.23
N ALA A 250 -7.70 -10.23 23.50
CA ALA A 250 -7.55 -9.15 22.53
C ALA A 250 -8.88 -8.40 22.43
N ASP A 251 -8.86 -7.14 21.96
CA ASP A 251 -10.08 -6.36 21.78
C ASP A 251 -10.97 -6.98 20.70
N TRP A 252 -10.34 -7.50 19.67
CA TRP A 252 -10.98 -8.18 18.54
C TRP A 252 -10.49 -9.60 18.40
N THR A 253 -11.39 -10.56 18.22
CA THR A 253 -11.03 -11.95 17.94
C THR A 253 -11.81 -12.50 16.76
N ALA A 254 -11.14 -13.29 15.93
CA ALA A 254 -11.75 -14.03 14.85
C ALA A 254 -11.51 -15.53 15.03
N SER A 255 -12.53 -16.35 14.80
CA SER A 255 -12.44 -17.80 14.87
C SER A 255 -13.27 -18.47 13.78
N GLU A 256 -12.70 -19.48 13.16
CA GLU A 256 -13.42 -20.37 12.23
C GLU A 256 -14.08 -21.49 13.03
N ASP A 257 -15.37 -21.33 13.32
CA ASP A 257 -16.15 -22.34 14.06
C ASP A 257 -17.65 -22.20 13.73
N PRO A 258 -18.29 -23.18 13.05
CA PRO A 258 -17.70 -24.40 12.46
C PRO A 258 -16.81 -24.08 11.23
N PRO A 259 -16.06 -25.08 10.70
CA PRO A 259 -15.30 -24.91 9.47
C PRO A 259 -16.13 -24.30 8.34
N GLY A 260 -15.59 -23.31 7.65
CA GLY A 260 -16.30 -22.55 6.61
C GLY A 260 -17.17 -21.41 7.14
N THR A 261 -17.13 -21.12 8.45
CA THR A 261 -17.84 -19.98 9.06
C THR A 261 -16.87 -19.18 9.94
N LEU A 262 -16.68 -17.91 9.63
CA LEU A 262 -15.90 -16.98 10.44
C LEU A 262 -16.82 -16.25 11.42
N SER A 263 -16.53 -16.33 12.71
CA SER A 263 -17.16 -15.56 13.78
C SER A 263 -16.20 -14.47 14.24
N ILE A 264 -16.67 -13.24 14.33
CA ILE A 264 -15.90 -12.07 14.76
C ILE A 264 -16.49 -11.56 16.06
N ARG A 265 -15.63 -11.30 17.04
CA ARG A 265 -16.01 -10.81 18.37
C ARG A 265 -15.25 -9.54 18.70
N HIS A 266 -15.92 -8.64 19.39
CA HIS A 266 -15.36 -7.46 20.03
C HIS A 266 -15.65 -7.52 21.52
N ASP A 267 -14.63 -7.39 22.37
CA ASP A 267 -14.74 -7.53 23.83
C ASP A 267 -15.48 -8.83 24.27
N ASN A 268 -15.20 -9.94 23.59
CA ASN A 268 -15.83 -11.26 23.74
C ASN A 268 -17.32 -11.37 23.31
N GLU A 269 -17.95 -10.31 22.82
CA GLU A 269 -19.29 -10.36 22.25
C GLU A 269 -19.21 -10.62 20.75
N GLU A 270 -20.01 -11.55 20.21
CA GLU A 270 -20.09 -11.81 18.79
C GLU A 270 -20.76 -10.63 18.08
N VAL A 271 -20.01 -9.94 17.21
CA VAL A 271 -20.49 -8.77 16.46
C VAL A 271 -20.78 -9.08 14.99
N GLY A 272 -20.30 -10.23 14.50
CA GLY A 272 -20.53 -10.65 13.13
C GLY A 272 -20.19 -12.08 12.86
N ARG A 273 -20.84 -12.64 11.81
CA ARG A 273 -20.58 -13.98 11.31
C ARG A 273 -20.78 -14.00 9.81
N CYS A 274 -19.91 -14.70 9.09
CA CYS A 274 -20.03 -14.84 7.64
C CYS A 274 -19.55 -16.22 7.14
N ASP A 275 -19.99 -16.60 5.95
CA ASP A 275 -19.40 -17.71 5.24
C ASP A 275 -17.95 -17.40 4.89
N TRP A 276 -17.06 -18.35 5.13
CA TRP A 276 -15.63 -18.13 5.02
C TRP A 276 -14.96 -19.21 4.18
N GLN A 277 -14.31 -18.79 3.09
CA GLN A 277 -13.65 -19.71 2.15
C GLN A 277 -12.13 -19.74 2.29
N LEU A 278 -11.54 -18.77 3.00
CA LEU A 278 -10.10 -18.70 3.23
C LEU A 278 -9.76 -19.46 4.51
N SER A 279 -9.54 -20.78 4.40
CA SER A 279 -9.22 -21.61 5.57
C SER A 279 -7.84 -21.30 6.16
N GLY A 280 -7.71 -21.61 7.48
CA GLY A 280 -6.46 -21.50 8.23
C GLY A 280 -6.40 -20.30 9.19
N ALA A 281 -5.73 -20.52 10.33
CA ALA A 281 -5.65 -19.54 11.41
C ALA A 281 -5.11 -18.17 10.97
N HIS A 282 -4.12 -18.14 10.07
CA HIS A 282 -3.55 -16.91 9.54
C HIS A 282 -4.56 -16.10 8.71
N ASN A 283 -5.50 -16.76 7.99
CA ASN A 283 -6.54 -16.07 7.25
C ASN A 283 -7.64 -15.53 8.18
N ALA A 284 -7.97 -16.27 9.24
CA ALA A 284 -8.87 -15.76 10.27
C ALA A 284 -8.25 -14.56 11.03
N GLU A 285 -6.93 -14.54 11.19
CA GLU A 285 -6.21 -13.42 11.81
C GLU A 285 -6.16 -12.18 10.88
N ASN A 286 -6.05 -12.38 9.57
CA ASN A 286 -6.09 -11.30 8.58
C ASN A 286 -7.49 -10.67 8.43
N ALA A 287 -8.54 -11.38 8.83
CA ALA A 287 -9.93 -10.93 8.75
C ALA A 287 -10.35 -10.05 9.92
#